data_ff1d49b9b5b9c3084c0ff7c49156f6c3
#
_entry.id   ff1d49b9b5b9c3084c0ff7c49156f6c3
#
_cell.length_a   1.000
_cell.length_b   1.000
_cell.length_c   1.000
_cell.angle_alpha   90.00
_cell.angle_beta   90.00
_cell.angle_gamma   90.00
#
_symmetry.space_group_name_H-M   'P 1'
#
loop_
_entity.id
_entity.type
_entity.pdbx_description
1 polymer ?
#
loop_
_entity_poly.entity_id
_entity_poly.type
_entity_poly.pdbx_seq_one_letter_code
_entity_poly.pdbx_strand_id
1 'polypeptide(L)'
;VVDGGVRRSALISLSNLSDDRMRHAKSGQWWNDNSQRALANNSACYTEKPEIGIFMDEWKALYDSKSGERGIFNRASANKQAAKNGRREIEGHEFGTNPCSEIILRDRGFCNLSEVVIRENDTEETLLEKVRLATILGTFQSTLTNFKYLSSAWKKNCEEERLLGVSLTGIMDNELT
;
A
#
# COMPACT_ATOMS: atom_id res chain seq x y z
N VAL A 1 -16.47 4.99 -4.20
CA VAL A 1 -16.33 3.53 -4.21
C VAL A 1 -17.68 2.89 -4.52
N VAL A 2 -18.74 3.26 -3.79
CA VAL A 2 -20.06 2.64 -3.94
C VAL A 2 -20.66 2.93 -5.32
N ASP A 3 -20.61 4.16 -5.77
CA ASP A 3 -21.28 4.59 -7.01
C ASP A 3 -20.46 4.33 -8.28
N GLY A 4 -19.16 4.13 -8.15
CA GLY A 4 -18.28 4.07 -9.32
C GLY A 4 -18.19 2.73 -10.02
N GLY A 5 -18.60 1.63 -9.40
CA GLY A 5 -18.39 0.28 -9.92
C GLY A 5 -16.93 -0.09 -10.21
N VAL A 6 -16.00 0.84 -9.94
CA VAL A 6 -14.56 0.71 -10.12
C VAL A 6 -13.89 0.77 -8.76
N ARG A 7 -12.86 -0.03 -8.55
CA ARG A 7 -12.09 -0.04 -7.30
C ARG A 7 -11.43 1.32 -7.06
N ARG A 8 -11.96 2.08 -6.11
CA ARG A 8 -11.43 3.38 -5.66
C ARG A 8 -10.58 3.27 -4.41
N SER A 9 -10.72 2.16 -3.69
CA SER A 9 -9.90 1.81 -2.55
C SER A 9 -9.39 0.38 -2.71
N ALA A 10 -8.32 0.07 -2.03
CA ALA A 10 -7.75 -1.26 -2.03
C ALA A 10 -7.35 -1.63 -0.59
N LEU A 11 -7.37 -2.91 -0.30
CA LEU A 11 -7.03 -3.47 0.99
C LEU A 11 -5.87 -4.44 0.83
N ILE A 12 -5.06 -4.57 1.87
CA ILE A 12 -4.10 -5.65 2.01
C ILE A 12 -4.29 -6.34 3.34
N SER A 13 -4.24 -7.66 3.32
CA SER A 13 -4.15 -8.48 4.52
C SER A 13 -2.70 -8.89 4.73
N LEU A 14 -2.15 -8.56 5.88
CA LEU A 14 -0.83 -8.99 6.33
C LEU A 14 -1.01 -10.10 7.35
N SER A 15 -0.45 -11.27 7.10
CA SER A 15 -0.62 -12.45 7.92
C SER A 15 0.71 -13.10 8.26
N ASN A 16 0.75 -13.85 9.37
CA ASN A 16 1.95 -14.55 9.80
C ASN A 16 2.32 -15.68 8.83
N LEU A 17 3.59 -16.03 8.81
CA LEU A 17 4.11 -17.16 8.04
C LEU A 17 3.46 -18.48 8.40
N SER A 18 3.03 -18.65 9.64
CA SER A 18 2.33 -19.86 10.14
C SER A 18 0.85 -19.93 9.73
N ASP A 19 0.29 -18.89 9.14
CA ASP A 19 -1.12 -18.90 8.71
C ASP A 19 -1.28 -19.59 7.35
N ASP A 20 -1.48 -20.89 7.40
CA ASP A 20 -1.65 -21.75 6.24
C ASP A 20 -2.90 -21.41 5.41
N ARG A 21 -3.99 -20.99 6.07
CA ARG A 21 -5.21 -20.57 5.36
C ARG A 21 -4.97 -19.33 4.52
N MET A 22 -4.22 -18.36 5.05
CA MET A 22 -3.87 -17.17 4.31
C MET A 22 -2.83 -17.47 3.22
N ARG A 23 -1.91 -18.41 3.45
CA ARG A 23 -0.97 -18.88 2.43
C ARG A 23 -1.68 -19.41 1.19
N HIS A 24 -2.78 -20.12 1.37
CA HIS A 24 -3.52 -20.73 0.27
C HIS A 24 -4.84 -20.03 -0.09
N ALA A 25 -5.05 -18.80 0.42
CA ALA A 25 -6.32 -18.10 0.25
C ALA A 25 -6.69 -17.85 -1.22
N LYS A 26 -5.71 -17.70 -2.10
CA LYS A 26 -5.90 -17.52 -3.54
C LYS A 26 -5.21 -18.62 -4.35
N SER A 27 -5.30 -19.86 -3.89
CA SER A 27 -4.87 -21.03 -4.61
C SER A 27 -6.04 -21.66 -5.38
N GLY A 28 -5.75 -22.36 -6.48
CA GLY A 28 -6.78 -23.02 -7.30
C GLY A 28 -7.73 -22.03 -7.98
N GLN A 29 -8.98 -22.42 -8.11
CA GLN A 29 -10.03 -21.61 -8.77
C GLN A 29 -10.79 -20.71 -7.78
N TRP A 30 -10.07 -20.06 -6.86
CA TRP A 30 -10.63 -19.21 -5.80
C TRP A 30 -11.63 -18.15 -6.32
N TRP A 31 -11.49 -17.69 -7.55
CA TRP A 31 -12.40 -16.70 -8.17
C TRP A 31 -13.81 -17.24 -8.40
N ASN A 32 -14.00 -18.54 -8.48
CA ASN A 32 -15.32 -19.16 -8.58
C ASN A 32 -15.98 -19.29 -7.20
N ASP A 33 -15.20 -19.77 -6.21
CA ASP A 33 -15.74 -20.14 -4.91
C ASP A 33 -15.70 -18.98 -3.91
N ASN A 34 -14.76 -18.05 -4.08
CA ASN A 34 -14.43 -16.97 -3.15
C ASN A 34 -14.10 -15.68 -3.88
N SER A 35 -14.93 -15.27 -4.82
CA SER A 35 -14.70 -14.09 -5.69
C SER A 35 -14.46 -12.79 -4.92
N GLN A 36 -15.02 -12.65 -3.71
CA GLN A 36 -14.79 -11.49 -2.83
C GLN A 36 -13.32 -11.30 -2.46
N ARG A 37 -12.48 -12.34 -2.55
CA ARG A 37 -11.03 -12.24 -2.29
C ARG A 37 -10.29 -11.39 -3.32
N ALA A 38 -10.91 -11.12 -4.47
CA ALA A 38 -10.39 -10.17 -5.45
C ALA A 38 -10.31 -8.73 -4.94
N LEU A 39 -11.07 -8.39 -3.89
CA LEU A 39 -11.12 -7.03 -3.32
C LEU A 39 -9.94 -6.70 -2.41
N ALA A 40 -9.13 -7.67 -2.02
CA ALA A 40 -7.98 -7.48 -1.15
C ALA A 40 -6.75 -8.22 -1.68
N ASN A 41 -5.58 -7.61 -1.49
CA ASN A 41 -4.30 -8.29 -1.65
C ASN A 41 -3.98 -9.07 -0.37
N ASN A 42 -3.06 -10.02 -0.46
CA ASN A 42 -2.63 -10.84 0.66
C ASN A 42 -1.10 -10.99 0.64
N SER A 43 -0.45 -10.71 1.75
CA SER A 43 1.00 -10.81 1.89
C SER A 43 1.41 -11.46 3.22
N ALA A 44 2.48 -12.23 3.15
CA ALA A 44 3.17 -12.74 4.34
C ALA A 44 3.97 -11.60 4.98
N CYS A 45 3.81 -11.42 6.29
CA CYS A 45 4.48 -10.40 7.06
C CYS A 45 5.70 -10.97 7.80
N TYR A 46 6.88 -10.52 7.39
CA TYR A 46 8.16 -10.91 8.01
C TYR A 46 8.54 -9.89 9.09
N THR A 47 8.52 -10.32 10.32
CA THR A 47 8.95 -9.52 11.49
C THR A 47 10.42 -9.73 11.84
N GLU A 48 10.97 -10.85 11.38
CA GLU A 48 12.36 -11.24 11.55
C GLU A 48 12.83 -12.04 10.32
N LYS A 49 14.12 -12.41 10.29
CA LYS A 49 14.62 -13.29 9.25
C LYS A 49 14.08 -14.70 9.46
N PRO A 50 13.30 -15.26 8.52
CA PRO A 50 12.75 -16.59 8.65
C PRO A 50 13.83 -17.66 8.47
N GLU A 51 13.56 -18.85 8.98
CA GLU A 51 14.31 -20.04 8.62
C GLU A 51 14.15 -20.37 7.14
N ILE A 52 15.18 -20.93 6.54
CA ILE A 52 15.21 -21.19 5.10
C ILE A 52 14.09 -22.13 4.64
N GLY A 53 13.72 -23.13 5.43
CA GLY A 53 12.64 -24.06 5.13
C GLY A 53 11.30 -23.34 5.00
N ILE A 54 10.96 -22.53 6.01
CA ILE A 54 9.72 -21.75 6.04
C ILE A 54 9.66 -20.76 4.86
N PHE A 55 10.79 -20.12 4.56
CA PHE A 55 10.87 -19.21 3.43
C PHE A 55 10.64 -19.92 2.10
N MET A 56 11.22 -21.10 1.92
CA MET A 56 11.04 -21.88 0.69
C MET A 56 9.61 -22.40 0.54
N ASP A 57 8.92 -22.74 1.64
CA ASP A 57 7.50 -23.11 1.61
C ASP A 57 6.61 -21.96 1.13
N GLU A 58 6.88 -20.73 1.57
CA GLU A 58 6.20 -19.53 1.07
C GLU A 58 6.44 -19.31 -0.44
N TRP A 59 7.70 -19.43 -0.87
CA TRP A 59 8.05 -19.32 -2.29
C TRP A 59 7.37 -20.39 -3.15
N LYS A 60 7.35 -21.60 -2.65
CA LYS A 60 6.68 -22.70 -3.35
C LYS A 60 5.19 -22.45 -3.47
N ALA A 61 4.52 -22.05 -2.39
CA ALA A 61 3.10 -21.73 -2.40
C ALA A 61 2.78 -20.56 -3.37
N LEU A 62 3.61 -19.52 -3.37
CA LEU A 62 3.49 -18.40 -4.32
C LEU A 62 3.61 -18.87 -5.77
N TYR A 63 4.61 -19.67 -6.07
CA TYR A 63 4.82 -20.23 -7.41
C TYR A 63 3.67 -21.12 -7.85
N ASP A 64 3.23 -22.04 -6.99
CA ASP A 64 2.16 -23.00 -7.29
C ASP A 64 0.80 -22.32 -7.46
N SER A 65 0.53 -21.22 -6.75
CA SER A 65 -0.72 -20.48 -6.84
C SER A 65 -0.94 -19.83 -8.21
N LYS A 66 0.12 -19.47 -8.91
CA LYS A 66 0.13 -18.73 -10.18
C LYS A 66 -0.69 -17.43 -10.17
N SER A 67 -1.05 -16.95 -8.97
CA SER A 67 -1.84 -15.74 -8.76
C SER A 67 -0.99 -14.51 -8.40
N GLY A 68 0.32 -14.70 -8.17
CA GLY A 68 1.20 -13.66 -7.65
C GLY A 68 1.00 -13.35 -6.16
N GLU A 69 0.23 -14.18 -5.46
CA GLU A 69 -0.05 -14.07 -4.03
C GLU A 69 0.17 -15.42 -3.29
N ARG A 70 0.55 -15.40 -2.03
CA ARG A 70 0.67 -14.20 -1.19
C ARG A 70 2.02 -13.54 -1.39
N GLY A 71 2.03 -12.19 -1.38
CA GLY A 71 3.25 -11.41 -1.51
C GLY A 71 4.13 -11.46 -0.27
N ILE A 72 5.25 -10.75 -0.30
CA ILE A 72 6.24 -10.68 0.79
C ILE A 72 6.32 -9.24 1.29
N PHE A 73 6.09 -9.04 2.59
CA PHE A 73 6.25 -7.76 3.25
C PHE A 73 7.20 -7.87 4.44
N ASN A 74 8.26 -7.09 4.48
CA ASN A 74 9.23 -7.07 5.56
C ASN A 74 8.94 -5.92 6.54
N ARG A 75 8.21 -6.21 7.62
CA ARG A 75 7.86 -5.22 8.64
C ARG A 75 9.08 -4.69 9.39
N ALA A 76 10.08 -5.53 9.65
CA ALA A 76 11.29 -5.08 10.33
C ALA A 76 12.02 -3.99 9.54
N SER A 77 12.13 -4.15 8.22
CA SER A 77 12.70 -3.12 7.32
C SER A 77 11.80 -1.89 7.23
N ALA A 78 10.48 -2.08 7.15
CA ALA A 78 9.52 -0.97 7.13
C ALA A 78 9.60 -0.13 8.41
N ASN A 79 9.67 -0.76 9.58
CA ASN A 79 9.85 -0.06 10.86
C ASN A 79 11.15 0.75 10.91
N LYS A 80 12.27 0.17 10.44
CA LYS A 80 13.56 0.89 10.35
C LYS A 80 13.45 2.11 9.45
N GLN A 81 12.79 1.97 8.30
CA GLN A 81 12.63 3.07 7.37
C GLN A 81 11.68 4.15 7.93
N ALA A 82 10.60 3.78 8.59
CA ALA A 82 9.68 4.70 9.24
C ALA A 82 10.37 5.54 10.34
N ALA A 83 11.30 4.92 11.10
CA ALA A 83 12.06 5.57 12.16
C ALA A 83 13.14 6.55 11.66
N LYS A 84 13.61 6.37 10.41
CA LYS A 84 14.85 7.02 9.91
C LYS A 84 14.86 8.54 10.01
N ASN A 85 13.72 9.17 9.80
CA ASN A 85 13.64 10.65 9.74
C ASN A 85 13.11 11.28 11.03
N GLY A 86 12.81 10.50 12.07
CA GLY A 86 12.28 10.98 13.34
C GLY A 86 10.92 11.70 13.26
N ARG A 87 10.27 11.71 12.10
CA ARG A 87 8.97 12.38 11.88
C ARG A 87 7.80 11.59 12.42
N ARG A 88 7.88 10.27 12.30
CA ARG A 88 6.76 9.38 12.60
C ARG A 88 6.90 8.80 14.00
N GLU A 89 5.80 8.77 14.74
CA GLU A 89 5.71 8.04 16.00
C GLU A 89 5.84 6.52 15.72
N ILE A 90 6.84 5.91 16.34
CA ILE A 90 7.15 4.48 16.13
C ILE A 90 6.67 3.65 17.32
N GLU A 91 6.76 4.21 18.52
CA GLU A 91 6.41 3.49 19.74
C GLU A 91 4.91 3.16 19.79
N GLY A 92 4.59 1.92 20.06
CA GLY A 92 3.21 1.44 20.10
C GLY A 92 2.53 1.26 18.75
N HIS A 93 3.24 1.46 17.63
CA HIS A 93 2.70 1.28 16.28
C HIS A 93 3.36 0.12 15.53
N GLU A 94 2.52 -0.75 14.99
CA GLU A 94 2.94 -1.72 13.99
C GLU A 94 2.67 -1.17 12.60
N PHE A 95 3.73 -1.09 11.79
CA PHE A 95 3.59 -0.65 10.42
C PHE A 95 3.26 -1.81 9.48
N GLY A 96 2.40 -1.52 8.55
CA GLY A 96 2.07 -2.32 7.38
C GLY A 96 2.32 -1.51 6.11
N THR A 97 1.59 -1.82 5.08
CA THR A 97 1.72 -1.18 3.77
C THR A 97 0.36 -1.09 3.07
N ASN A 98 0.28 -0.27 2.04
CA ASN A 98 -0.80 -0.33 1.08
C ASN A 98 -0.63 -1.55 0.14
N PRO A 99 -1.62 -1.91 -0.69
CA PRO A 99 -1.58 -3.11 -1.53
C PRO A 99 -0.38 -3.23 -2.47
N CYS A 100 0.10 -2.11 -3.01
CA CYS A 100 1.24 -2.09 -3.93
C CYS A 100 2.60 -2.00 -3.22
N SER A 101 2.59 -1.85 -1.89
CA SER A 101 3.77 -1.83 -0.99
C SER A 101 4.70 -0.62 -1.14
N GLU A 102 4.27 0.45 -1.80
CA GLU A 102 5.06 1.67 -1.92
C GLU A 102 4.94 2.62 -0.72
N ILE A 103 3.93 2.42 0.16
CA ILE A 103 3.68 3.31 1.29
C ILE A 103 3.64 2.52 2.59
N ILE A 104 4.48 2.91 3.54
CA ILE A 104 4.45 2.36 4.90
C ILE A 104 3.29 3.02 5.65
N LEU A 105 2.34 2.22 6.12
CA LEU A 105 1.13 2.66 6.81
C LEU A 105 1.07 2.13 8.23
N ARG A 106 0.52 2.93 9.14
CA ARG A 106 0.01 2.42 10.42
C ARG A 106 -1.22 1.54 10.20
N ASP A 107 -1.50 0.68 11.14
CA ASP A 107 -2.81 0.01 11.21
C ASP A 107 -3.92 1.06 11.19
N ARG A 108 -4.97 0.80 10.41
CA ARG A 108 -6.08 1.76 10.24
C ARG A 108 -5.61 3.15 9.79
N GLY A 109 -4.69 3.18 8.83
CA GLY A 109 -4.22 4.40 8.18
C GLY A 109 -4.62 4.44 6.71
N PHE A 110 -4.83 5.65 6.20
CA PHE A 110 -4.97 5.92 4.78
C PHE A 110 -3.77 6.71 4.27
N CYS A 111 -3.45 6.50 3.01
CA CYS A 111 -2.64 7.42 2.24
C CYS A 111 -3.50 8.07 1.16
N ASN A 112 -3.16 9.30 0.81
CA ASN A 112 -3.82 10.06 -0.23
C ASN A 112 -2.86 10.19 -1.40
N LEU A 113 -3.28 9.71 -2.56
CA LEU A 113 -2.43 9.66 -3.74
C LEU A 113 -2.99 10.58 -4.83
N SER A 114 -2.09 11.30 -5.47
CA SER A 114 -2.31 11.99 -6.73
C SER A 114 -1.21 11.61 -7.71
N GLU A 115 -1.46 11.79 -9.00
CA GLU A 115 -0.53 11.39 -10.03
C GLU A 115 -0.36 12.50 -11.06
N VAL A 116 0.88 12.71 -11.45
CA VAL A 116 1.28 13.64 -12.53
C VAL A 116 1.68 12.82 -13.74
N VAL A 117 1.07 13.11 -14.87
CA VAL A 117 1.45 12.51 -16.15
C VAL A 117 2.47 13.43 -16.83
N ILE A 118 3.69 12.93 -16.96
CA ILE A 118 4.77 13.58 -17.69
C ILE A 118 4.57 13.33 -19.19
N ARG A 119 4.81 14.34 -19.98
CA ARG A 119 4.70 14.28 -21.44
C ARG A 119 6.00 14.75 -22.07
N GLU A 120 6.27 14.30 -23.29
CA GLU A 120 7.46 14.66 -24.09
C GLU A 120 7.71 16.17 -24.14
N ASN A 121 6.65 16.95 -24.26
CA ASN A 121 6.71 18.42 -24.40
C ASN A 121 6.69 19.18 -23.06
N ASP A 122 6.76 18.49 -21.92
CA ASP A 122 6.83 19.19 -20.63
C ASP A 122 8.19 19.88 -20.47
N THR A 123 8.13 21.11 -20.02
CA THR A 123 9.29 21.86 -19.54
C THR A 123 9.40 21.71 -18.02
N GLU A 124 10.54 22.09 -17.46
CA GLU A 124 10.71 22.12 -16.00
C GLU A 124 9.59 22.93 -15.32
N GLU A 125 9.23 24.09 -15.90
CA GLU A 125 8.17 24.94 -15.37
C GLU A 125 6.80 24.25 -15.37
N THR A 126 6.40 23.65 -16.50
CA THR A 126 5.11 22.95 -16.61
C THR A 126 5.06 21.72 -15.71
N LEU A 127 6.17 21.00 -15.56
CA LEU A 127 6.27 19.84 -14.67
C LEU A 127 6.14 20.26 -13.20
N LEU A 128 6.85 21.30 -12.77
CA LEU A 128 6.76 21.84 -11.42
C LEU A 128 5.34 22.33 -11.10
N GLU A 129 4.66 22.99 -12.04
CA GLU A 129 3.27 23.41 -11.82
C GLU A 129 2.32 22.21 -11.69
N LYS A 130 2.47 21.18 -12.50
CA LYS A 130 1.70 19.92 -12.35
C LYS A 130 1.90 19.29 -10.98
N VAL A 131 3.15 19.19 -10.51
CA VAL A 131 3.48 18.65 -9.19
C VAL A 131 2.89 19.51 -8.07
N ARG A 132 2.95 20.84 -8.22
CA ARG A 132 2.35 21.79 -7.27
C ARG A 132 0.84 21.58 -7.15
N LEU A 133 0.14 21.49 -8.27
CA LEU A 133 -1.30 21.27 -8.29
C LEU A 133 -1.68 19.92 -7.70
N ALA A 134 -0.95 18.85 -8.03
CA ALA A 134 -1.16 17.51 -7.48
C ALA A 134 -0.92 17.48 -5.97
N THR A 135 0.09 18.20 -5.48
CA THR A 135 0.37 18.34 -4.05
C THR A 135 -0.75 19.08 -3.30
N ILE A 136 -1.27 20.16 -3.89
CA ILE A 136 -2.43 20.88 -3.32
C ILE A 136 -3.63 19.95 -3.21
N LEU A 137 -3.93 19.21 -4.28
CA LEU A 137 -5.04 18.24 -4.29
C LEU A 137 -4.87 17.18 -3.22
N GLY A 138 -3.68 16.57 -3.12
CA GLY A 138 -3.38 15.57 -2.10
C GLY A 138 -3.47 16.13 -0.67
N THR A 139 -3.05 17.37 -0.47
CA THR A 139 -3.16 18.07 0.80
C THR A 139 -4.62 18.26 1.21
N PHE A 140 -5.48 18.72 0.29
CA PHE A 140 -6.92 18.80 0.55
C PHE A 140 -7.51 17.45 0.89
N GLN A 141 -7.18 16.41 0.13
CA GLN A 141 -7.65 15.06 0.38
C GLN A 141 -7.26 14.57 1.78
N SER A 142 -6.05 14.86 2.22
CA SER A 142 -5.57 14.47 3.55
C SER A 142 -6.33 15.12 4.72
N THR A 143 -7.07 16.21 4.47
CA THR A 143 -7.91 16.87 5.48
C THR A 143 -9.28 16.22 5.65
N LEU A 144 -9.68 15.33 4.74
CA LEU A 144 -10.98 14.65 4.76
C LEU A 144 -10.94 13.47 5.74
N THR A 145 -11.07 13.74 7.03
CA THR A 145 -10.95 12.75 8.12
C THR A 145 -12.29 12.38 8.78
N ASN A 146 -13.41 12.79 8.20
CA ASN A 146 -14.74 12.44 8.70
C ASN A 146 -15.19 11.07 8.19
N PHE A 147 -14.74 10.02 8.83
CA PHE A 147 -15.04 8.64 8.46
C PHE A 147 -16.27 8.11 9.22
N LYS A 148 -17.46 8.36 8.69
CA LYS A 148 -18.75 8.04 9.36
C LYS A 148 -18.94 6.56 9.71
N TYR A 149 -18.31 5.65 8.98
CA TYR A 149 -18.49 4.20 9.12
C TYR A 149 -17.27 3.48 9.70
N LEU A 150 -16.22 4.20 10.08
CA LEU A 150 -14.98 3.65 10.60
C LEU A 150 -14.81 4.03 12.07
N SER A 151 -14.00 3.26 12.80
CA SER A 151 -13.68 3.58 14.18
C SER A 151 -12.85 4.87 14.30
N SER A 152 -12.88 5.49 15.48
CA SER A 152 -12.12 6.70 15.77
C SER A 152 -10.60 6.55 15.58
N ALA A 153 -10.08 5.32 15.66
CA ALA A 153 -8.67 5.04 15.41
C ALA A 153 -8.23 5.42 13.98
N TRP A 154 -9.10 5.21 12.97
CA TRP A 154 -8.83 5.66 11.61
C TRP A 154 -8.65 7.17 11.52
N LYS A 155 -9.59 7.90 12.15
CA LYS A 155 -9.52 9.37 12.19
C LYS A 155 -8.23 9.83 12.85
N LYS A 156 -7.93 9.30 14.06
CA LYS A 156 -6.74 9.65 14.82
C LYS A 156 -5.47 9.43 14.01
N ASN A 157 -5.28 8.24 13.45
CA ASN A 157 -4.09 7.90 12.67
C ASN A 157 -3.93 8.79 11.41
N CYS A 158 -5.03 9.07 10.71
CA CYS A 158 -4.99 9.93 9.52
C CYS A 158 -4.70 11.39 9.87
N GLU A 159 -5.18 11.89 11.00
CA GLU A 159 -4.91 13.26 11.46
C GLU A 159 -3.48 13.45 11.93
N GLU A 160 -2.92 12.45 12.60
CA GLU A 160 -1.51 12.47 13.05
C GLU A 160 -0.53 12.32 11.89
N GLU A 161 -0.78 11.42 10.97
CA GLU A 161 0.15 11.09 9.89
C GLU A 161 0.02 12.01 8.66
N ARG A 162 -1.20 12.36 8.26
CA ARG A 162 -1.47 13.21 7.07
C ARG A 162 -0.66 12.78 5.85
N LEU A 163 -0.59 11.49 5.59
CA LEU A 163 0.19 10.96 4.49
C LEU A 163 -0.40 11.35 3.15
N LEU A 164 0.44 11.88 2.29
CA LEU A 164 0.13 12.09 0.87
C LEU A 164 1.34 11.71 0.03
N GLY A 165 1.06 11.28 -1.20
CA GLY A 165 2.08 10.98 -2.20
C GLY A 165 1.68 11.58 -3.53
N VAL A 166 2.66 12.15 -4.22
CA VAL A 166 2.52 12.57 -5.61
C VAL A 166 3.36 11.61 -6.46
N SER A 167 2.68 10.83 -7.27
CA SER A 167 3.30 9.89 -8.18
C SER A 167 3.60 10.55 -9.52
N LEU A 168 4.62 10.04 -10.21
CA LEU A 168 4.97 10.45 -11.56
C LEU A 168 4.81 9.25 -12.49
N THR A 169 4.14 9.43 -13.62
CA THR A 169 4.07 8.45 -14.71
C THR A 169 4.55 9.08 -16.01
N GLY A 170 5.04 8.27 -16.95
CA GLY A 170 5.66 8.77 -18.17
C GLY A 170 7.08 9.31 -17.97
N ILE A 171 7.78 8.85 -16.93
CA ILE A 171 9.15 9.30 -16.58
C ILE A 171 10.11 9.15 -17.76
N MET A 172 9.96 8.09 -18.57
CA MET A 172 10.81 7.83 -19.72
C MET A 172 10.41 8.62 -20.98
N ASP A 173 9.33 9.39 -20.92
CA ASP A 173 8.82 10.17 -22.06
C ASP A 173 9.46 11.56 -22.16
N ASN A 174 10.26 11.97 -21.19
CA ASN A 174 10.84 13.29 -21.11
C ASN A 174 12.28 13.25 -20.61
N GLU A 175 13.17 14.05 -21.19
CA GLU A 175 14.59 14.09 -20.84
C GLU A 175 14.88 14.73 -19.47
N LEU A 176 13.91 15.44 -18.89
CA LEU A 176 14.05 16.07 -17.56
C LEU A 176 13.92 15.08 -16.39
N THR A 177 13.41 13.89 -16.64
CA THR A 177 13.12 12.87 -15.62
C THR A 177 13.81 11.56 -15.94
#